data_30a2d59bffc6c3ddcf84c5a1cd365a22
#
_entry.id   30a2d59bffc6c3ddcf84c5a1cd365a22
#
_cell.length_a   1.000
_cell.length_b   1.000
_cell.length_c   1.000
_cell.angle_alpha   90.00
_cell.angle_beta   90.00
_cell.angle_gamma   90.00
#
_symmetry.space_group_name_H-M   'P 1'
#
loop_
_entity.id
_entity.type
_entity.pdbx_description
1 polymer ?
#
loop_
_entity_poly.entity_id
_entity_poly.type
_entity_poly.pdbx_seq_one_letter_code
_entity_poly.pdbx_strand_id
1 'polypeptide(L)'
;MNKCLILSKNTYEGKLALLEDNKLEEIYIERDKEKEISGNIYKGKIVDILNKGEIIFVDIGLEKNAFLSFENKKNIPKFNISDSLIVQVETEARDEKGARLTLDYSINGENLVLLPNSKNLSISKKIEDLEVIKKLKDMFLSIDKGLILRTKSVEKPPETLLEEYKKLEAIDNQIKKDFKEKNTTLLYDNNSILK
;
A
#
# COMPACT_ATOMS: atom_id res chain seq x y z
N MET A 1 -17.60 14.14 27.16
CA MET A 1 -16.30 13.83 26.53
C MET A 1 -16.28 14.50 25.16
N ASN A 2 -15.64 15.68 25.08
CA ASN A 2 -15.58 16.45 23.85
C ASN A 2 -14.26 16.16 23.16
N LYS A 3 -14.32 15.59 21.93
CA LYS A 3 -13.13 15.36 21.08
C LYS A 3 -13.05 16.43 20.02
N CYS A 4 -11.88 17.04 19.89
CA CYS A 4 -11.60 18.05 18.86
C CYS A 4 -10.38 17.62 18.06
N LEU A 5 -10.48 17.72 16.74
CA LEU A 5 -9.40 17.42 15.80
C LEU A 5 -8.94 18.72 15.18
N ILE A 6 -7.67 19.06 15.36
CA ILE A 6 -7.06 20.27 14.80
C ILE A 6 -6.12 19.84 13.68
N LEU A 7 -6.40 20.32 12.48
CA LEU A 7 -5.53 20.12 11.31
C LEU A 7 -4.85 21.42 10.94
N SER A 8 -3.53 21.41 10.85
CA SER A 8 -2.72 22.49 10.30
C SER A 8 -1.84 21.94 9.17
N LYS A 9 -1.90 22.56 8.00
CA LYS A 9 -1.07 22.19 6.84
C LYS A 9 -0.44 23.43 6.22
N ASN A 10 0.86 23.35 5.98
CA ASN A 10 1.61 24.30 5.17
C ASN A 10 2.39 23.56 4.07
N THR A 11 3.25 24.27 3.31
CA THR A 11 4.01 23.70 2.20
C THR A 11 5.03 22.63 2.62
N TYR A 12 5.44 22.60 3.88
CA TYR A 12 6.56 21.78 4.36
C TYR A 12 6.16 20.74 5.41
N GLU A 13 5.05 20.96 6.10
CA GLU A 13 4.57 20.02 7.11
C GLU A 13 3.05 20.05 7.29
N GLY A 14 2.48 18.88 7.61
CA GLY A 14 1.12 18.70 8.11
C GLY A 14 1.14 18.32 9.58
N LYS A 15 0.25 18.89 10.38
CA LYS A 15 0.06 18.54 11.79
C LYS A 15 -1.39 18.18 12.04
N LEU A 16 -1.60 17.05 12.71
CA LEU A 16 -2.91 16.62 13.18
C LEU A 16 -2.84 16.44 14.68
N ALA A 17 -3.63 17.21 15.44
CA ALA A 17 -3.72 17.09 16.88
C ALA A 17 -5.12 16.63 17.31
N LEU A 18 -5.19 15.61 18.16
CA LEU A 18 -6.40 15.17 18.83
C LEU A 18 -6.42 15.76 20.25
N LEU A 19 -7.46 16.54 20.55
CA LEU A 19 -7.72 17.03 21.88
C LEU A 19 -8.95 16.34 22.47
N GLU A 20 -8.87 15.97 23.73
CA GLU A 20 -9.97 15.46 24.53
C GLU A 20 -10.16 16.38 25.75
N ASP A 21 -11.39 16.96 25.90
CA ASP A 21 -11.71 17.95 26.92
C ASP A 21 -10.66 19.09 27.04
N ASN A 22 -10.20 19.62 25.85
CA ASN A 22 -9.18 20.66 25.69
C ASN A 22 -7.76 20.27 26.15
N LYS A 23 -7.48 18.98 26.36
CA LYS A 23 -6.13 18.47 26.57
C LYS A 23 -5.63 17.76 25.33
N LEU A 24 -4.34 17.95 25.01
CA LEU A 24 -3.71 17.26 23.90
C LEU A 24 -3.51 15.78 24.27
N GLU A 25 -4.15 14.87 23.51
CA GLU A 25 -4.01 13.43 23.66
C GLU A 25 -2.99 12.85 22.68
N GLU A 26 -3.09 13.26 21.41
CA GLU A 26 -2.20 12.77 20.36
C GLU A 26 -1.83 13.89 19.40
N ILE A 27 -0.61 13.84 18.87
CA ILE A 27 -0.14 14.71 17.80
C ILE A 27 0.59 13.90 16.74
N TYR A 28 0.21 14.11 15.47
CA TYR A 28 0.88 13.56 14.31
C TYR A 28 1.50 14.70 13.52
N ILE A 29 2.77 14.55 13.13
CA ILE A 29 3.51 15.53 12.34
C ILE A 29 4.05 14.81 11.11
N GLU A 30 3.65 15.28 9.93
CA GLU A 30 4.14 14.82 8.62
C GLU A 30 5.00 15.93 8.01
N ARG A 31 6.25 15.63 7.63
CA ARG A 31 7.18 16.55 6.98
C ARG A 31 7.57 16.06 5.61
N ASP A 32 7.48 16.92 4.59
CA ASP A 32 7.77 16.54 3.20
C ASP A 32 9.22 16.03 2.98
N LYS A 33 10.19 16.51 3.78
CA LYS A 33 11.60 16.09 3.66
C LYS A 33 11.93 14.76 4.35
N GLU A 34 11.05 14.30 5.25
CA GLU A 34 11.24 13.06 6.04
C GLU A 34 10.17 12.03 5.67
N LYS A 35 9.52 12.23 4.51
CA LYS A 35 8.37 11.42 4.11
C LYS A 35 8.82 10.00 3.78
N GLU A 36 8.44 9.08 4.63
CA GLU A 36 8.61 7.65 4.37
C GLU A 36 7.83 7.26 3.12
N ILE A 37 8.51 6.66 2.14
CA ILE A 37 7.90 6.25 0.87
C ILE A 37 7.58 4.76 0.82
N SER A 38 7.96 4.01 1.85
CA SER A 38 7.65 2.58 1.96
C SER A 38 6.14 2.33 1.91
N GLY A 39 5.69 1.42 1.05
CA GLY A 39 4.28 1.15 0.82
C GLY A 39 3.59 2.09 -0.18
N ASN A 40 4.21 3.19 -0.60
CA ASN A 40 3.68 4.07 -1.64
C ASN A 40 3.65 3.37 -3.00
N ILE A 41 2.61 3.65 -3.79
CA ILE A 41 2.42 3.04 -5.11
C ILE A 41 2.64 4.08 -6.20
N TYR A 42 3.45 3.72 -7.18
CA TYR A 42 3.87 4.59 -8.26
C TYR A 42 3.54 4.04 -9.64
N LYS A 43 3.38 4.94 -10.60
CA LYS A 43 3.51 4.65 -12.03
C LYS A 43 4.99 4.75 -12.37
N GLY A 44 5.65 3.61 -12.49
CA GLY A 44 7.06 3.53 -12.82
C GLY A 44 7.27 3.31 -14.31
N LYS A 45 8.35 3.86 -14.85
CA LYS A 45 8.79 3.64 -16.24
C LYS A 45 10.09 2.84 -16.25
N ILE A 46 10.14 1.75 -17.01
CA ILE A 46 11.35 0.94 -17.14
C ILE A 46 12.41 1.73 -17.90
N VAL A 47 13.58 1.89 -17.30
CA VAL A 47 14.73 2.61 -17.87
C VAL A 47 15.87 1.70 -18.26
N ASP A 48 16.04 0.54 -17.59
CA ASP A 48 17.07 -0.44 -17.94
C ASP A 48 16.69 -1.85 -17.47
N ILE A 49 17.23 -2.88 -18.16
CA ILE A 49 16.97 -4.29 -17.90
C ILE A 49 18.31 -5.04 -17.91
N LEU A 50 18.67 -5.61 -16.77
CA LEU A 50 19.92 -6.36 -16.59
C LEU A 50 19.66 -7.85 -16.37
N ASN A 51 20.71 -8.65 -16.58
CA ASN A 51 20.73 -10.09 -16.30
C ASN A 51 19.52 -10.84 -16.90
N LYS A 52 19.21 -10.58 -18.19
CA LYS A 52 18.07 -11.20 -18.89
C LYS A 52 16.71 -10.99 -18.20
N GLY A 53 16.56 -9.86 -17.49
CA GLY A 53 15.32 -9.50 -16.81
C GLY A 53 15.28 -9.81 -15.31
N GLU A 54 16.35 -10.34 -14.72
CA GLU A 54 16.40 -10.57 -13.27
C GLU A 54 16.41 -9.29 -12.47
N ILE A 55 17.00 -8.21 -13.02
CA ILE A 55 17.01 -6.88 -12.40
C ILE A 55 16.48 -5.86 -13.41
N ILE A 56 15.50 -5.08 -13.01
CA ILE A 56 14.87 -4.06 -13.85
C ILE A 56 14.93 -2.73 -13.09
N PHE A 57 15.54 -1.73 -13.69
CA PHE A 57 15.56 -0.39 -13.17
C PHE A 57 14.33 0.39 -13.63
N VAL A 58 13.71 1.09 -12.68
CA VAL A 58 12.44 1.77 -12.88
C VAL A 58 12.56 3.19 -12.36
N ASP A 59 12.26 4.16 -13.21
CA ASP A 59 12.08 5.55 -12.83
C ASP A 59 10.68 5.71 -12.21
N ILE A 60 10.63 6.15 -10.96
CA ILE A 60 9.39 6.46 -10.22
C ILE A 60 9.32 7.95 -9.84
N GLY A 61 10.14 8.80 -10.50
CA GLY A 61 10.18 10.25 -10.26
C GLY A 61 10.97 10.65 -9.02
N LEU A 62 11.86 9.80 -8.52
CA LEU A 62 12.81 10.09 -7.43
C LEU A 62 14.20 10.37 -8.01
N GLU A 63 15.08 10.90 -7.17
CA GLU A 63 16.47 11.23 -7.56
C GLU A 63 17.23 10.00 -8.08
N LYS A 64 17.02 8.83 -7.46
CA LYS A 64 17.64 7.57 -7.87
C LYS A 64 16.60 6.63 -8.46
N ASN A 65 16.96 5.96 -9.56
CA ASN A 65 16.13 4.91 -10.12
C ASN A 65 15.94 3.79 -9.09
N ALA A 66 14.70 3.37 -8.93
CA ALA A 66 14.34 2.22 -8.13
C ALA A 66 14.54 0.92 -8.92
N PHE A 67 14.42 -0.25 -8.30
CA PHE A 67 14.62 -1.51 -8.98
C PHE A 67 13.62 -2.60 -8.55
N LEU A 68 13.26 -3.45 -9.51
CA LEU A 68 12.60 -4.74 -9.31
C LEU A 68 13.67 -5.84 -9.36
N SER A 69 13.58 -6.82 -8.47
CA SER A 69 14.45 -8.01 -8.47
C SER A 69 13.61 -9.28 -8.62
N PHE A 70 13.96 -10.08 -9.61
CA PHE A 70 13.36 -11.39 -9.90
C PHE A 70 14.34 -12.53 -9.65
N GLU A 71 15.37 -12.31 -8.84
CA GLU A 71 16.33 -13.35 -8.46
C GLU A 71 15.61 -14.61 -7.96
N ASN A 72 16.01 -15.76 -8.49
CA ASN A 72 15.43 -17.06 -8.16
C ASN A 72 13.95 -17.27 -8.60
N LYS A 73 13.34 -16.38 -9.39
CA LYS A 73 12.02 -16.62 -9.98
C LYS A 73 12.13 -17.44 -11.26
N LYS A 74 11.38 -18.52 -11.35
CA LYS A 74 11.39 -19.43 -12.53
C LYS A 74 10.71 -18.81 -13.77
N ASN A 75 9.77 -17.88 -13.57
CA ASN A 75 9.02 -17.22 -14.63
C ASN A 75 9.13 -15.71 -14.46
N ILE A 76 10.06 -15.10 -15.18
CA ILE A 76 10.20 -13.65 -15.23
C ILE A 76 9.29 -13.15 -16.36
N PRO A 77 8.37 -12.19 -16.10
CA PRO A 77 7.60 -11.57 -17.17
C PRO A 77 8.52 -10.91 -18.19
N LYS A 78 8.10 -10.86 -19.43
CA LYS A 78 8.84 -10.12 -20.48
C LYS A 78 8.52 -8.64 -20.36
N PHE A 79 9.55 -7.83 -20.24
CA PHE A 79 9.47 -6.38 -20.17
C PHE A 79 10.26 -5.75 -21.30
N ASN A 80 9.85 -4.54 -21.68
CA ASN A 80 10.59 -3.69 -22.61
C ASN A 80 10.97 -2.38 -21.94
N ILE A 81 12.09 -1.80 -22.40
CA ILE A 81 12.45 -0.43 -21.99
C ILE A 81 11.31 0.51 -22.37
N SER A 82 11.01 1.45 -21.54
CA SER A 82 9.89 2.42 -21.63
C SER A 82 8.51 1.86 -21.30
N ASP A 83 8.34 0.58 -20.99
CA ASP A 83 7.07 0.07 -20.45
C ASP A 83 6.74 0.78 -19.14
N SER A 84 5.44 1.06 -18.91
CA SER A 84 4.94 1.63 -17.67
C SER A 84 4.33 0.54 -16.80
N LEU A 85 4.62 0.58 -15.51
CA LEU A 85 4.19 -0.43 -14.52
C LEU A 85 3.58 0.25 -13.30
N ILE A 86 2.59 -0.43 -12.66
CA ILE A 86 2.19 -0.11 -11.29
C ILE A 86 3.16 -0.84 -10.38
N VAL A 87 3.89 -0.10 -9.54
CA VAL A 87 4.89 -0.64 -8.62
C VAL A 87 4.71 -0.06 -7.22
N GLN A 88 5.02 -0.84 -6.19
CA GLN A 88 5.02 -0.40 -4.80
C GLN A 88 6.44 -0.42 -4.25
N VAL A 89 6.78 0.58 -3.45
CA VAL A 89 8.04 0.60 -2.71
C VAL A 89 7.97 -0.41 -1.57
N GLU A 90 8.80 -1.44 -1.63
CA GLU A 90 8.94 -2.48 -0.61
C GLU A 90 9.96 -2.07 0.46
N THR A 91 11.07 -1.47 0.02
CA THR A 91 12.14 -0.98 0.89
C THR A 91 12.69 0.31 0.31
N GLU A 92 12.92 1.29 1.17
CA GLU A 92 13.49 2.57 0.77
C GLU A 92 14.93 2.46 0.28
N ALA A 93 15.34 3.50 -0.47
CA ALA A 93 16.73 3.62 -0.91
C ALA A 93 17.68 3.65 0.29
N ARG A 94 18.79 2.94 0.18
CA ARG A 94 19.87 2.95 1.18
C ARG A 94 21.22 3.13 0.48
N ASP A 95 22.04 4.00 1.05
CA ASP A 95 23.37 4.29 0.53
C ASP A 95 23.35 4.63 -0.98
N GLU A 96 24.07 3.85 -1.78
CA GLU A 96 24.14 4.00 -3.24
C GLU A 96 22.99 3.33 -4.00
N LYS A 97 22.16 2.50 -3.33
CA LYS A 97 21.10 1.71 -3.98
C LYS A 97 19.77 2.47 -3.95
N GLY A 98 19.10 2.46 -5.10
CA GLY A 98 17.71 2.95 -5.20
C GLY A 98 16.72 2.10 -4.38
N ALA A 99 15.47 2.56 -4.30
CA ALA A 99 14.41 1.85 -3.60
C ALA A 99 14.11 0.49 -4.27
N ARG A 100 13.83 -0.53 -3.46
CA ARG A 100 13.36 -1.82 -3.96
C ARG A 100 11.86 -1.78 -4.17
N LEU A 101 11.43 -2.30 -5.31
CA LEU A 101 10.03 -2.32 -5.74
C LEU A 101 9.47 -3.74 -5.78
N THR A 102 8.13 -3.81 -5.74
CA THR A 102 7.37 -5.02 -6.04
C THR A 102 6.24 -4.72 -7.03
N LEU A 103 5.88 -5.72 -7.86
CA LEU A 103 4.68 -5.69 -8.71
C LEU A 103 3.44 -6.16 -7.93
N ASP A 104 3.63 -6.92 -6.87
CA ASP A 104 2.57 -7.46 -6.02
C ASP A 104 2.21 -6.43 -4.93
N TYR A 105 1.63 -5.30 -5.37
CA TYR A 105 1.27 -4.24 -4.43
C TYR A 105 0.10 -4.63 -3.52
N SER A 106 0.11 -4.04 -2.35
CA SER A 106 -0.90 -4.21 -1.31
C SER A 106 -1.48 -2.87 -0.87
N ILE A 107 -2.75 -2.85 -0.48
CA ILE A 107 -3.41 -1.68 0.08
C ILE A 107 -3.80 -2.00 1.51
N ASN A 108 -3.21 -1.26 2.45
CA ASN A 108 -3.37 -1.49 3.88
C ASN A 108 -4.63 -0.81 4.40
N GLY A 109 -5.52 -1.61 5.01
CA GLY A 109 -6.60 -1.13 5.87
C GLY A 109 -6.29 -1.36 7.35
N GLU A 110 -7.25 -1.09 8.21
CA GLU A 110 -7.13 -1.30 9.66
C GLU A 110 -7.20 -2.79 10.02
N ASN A 111 -8.19 -3.50 9.49
CA ASN A 111 -8.49 -4.90 9.78
C ASN A 111 -8.12 -5.84 8.63
N LEU A 112 -8.03 -5.32 7.41
CA LEU A 112 -7.76 -6.05 6.18
C LEU A 112 -6.53 -5.49 5.45
N VAL A 113 -5.90 -6.35 4.63
CA VAL A 113 -4.97 -5.92 3.59
C VAL A 113 -5.48 -6.47 2.27
N LEU A 114 -5.71 -5.61 1.29
CA LEU A 114 -6.09 -6.01 -0.06
C LEU A 114 -4.84 -6.32 -0.89
N LEU A 115 -4.85 -7.45 -1.59
CA LEU A 115 -3.80 -7.90 -2.51
C LEU A 115 -4.40 -8.01 -3.93
N PRO A 116 -4.43 -6.91 -4.71
CA PRO A 116 -5.16 -6.86 -5.98
C PRO A 116 -4.68 -7.85 -7.04
N ASN A 117 -3.40 -8.23 -7.00
CA ASN A 117 -2.76 -9.15 -7.95
C ASN A 117 -2.72 -10.60 -7.46
N SER A 118 -3.37 -10.91 -6.35
CA SER A 118 -3.47 -12.25 -5.76
C SER A 118 -4.93 -12.71 -5.71
N LYS A 119 -5.14 -14.01 -5.53
CA LYS A 119 -6.45 -14.61 -5.22
C LYS A 119 -6.43 -15.32 -3.86
N ASN A 120 -5.34 -15.21 -3.13
CA ASN A 120 -5.15 -15.93 -1.88
C ASN A 120 -5.85 -15.20 -0.72
N LEU A 121 -6.70 -15.92 0.00
CA LEU A 121 -7.25 -15.48 1.27
C LEU A 121 -6.38 -16.02 2.41
N SER A 122 -5.72 -15.13 3.12
CA SER A 122 -4.86 -15.46 4.27
C SER A 122 -5.44 -14.86 5.55
N ILE A 123 -5.25 -15.54 6.66
CA ILE A 123 -5.67 -15.09 7.99
C ILE A 123 -4.45 -15.02 8.89
N SER A 124 -4.39 -14.00 9.75
CA SER A 124 -3.30 -13.85 10.70
C SER A 124 -3.08 -15.12 11.51
N LYS A 125 -1.84 -15.60 11.57
CA LYS A 125 -1.45 -16.77 12.36
C LYS A 125 -1.71 -16.65 13.87
N LYS A 126 -1.99 -15.44 14.35
CA LYS A 126 -2.35 -15.17 15.75
C LYS A 126 -3.81 -15.51 16.06
N ILE A 127 -4.63 -15.81 15.05
CA ILE A 127 -6.02 -16.25 15.20
C ILE A 127 -5.99 -17.78 15.18
N GLU A 128 -6.23 -18.40 16.35
CA GLU A 128 -6.12 -19.85 16.52
C GLU A 128 -7.51 -20.54 16.54
N ASP A 129 -8.57 -19.79 16.78
CA ASP A 129 -9.94 -20.31 16.82
C ASP A 129 -10.42 -20.73 15.42
N LEU A 130 -10.60 -22.04 15.23
CA LEU A 130 -10.98 -22.64 13.96
C LEU A 130 -12.39 -22.24 13.49
N GLU A 131 -13.33 -21.99 14.42
CA GLU A 131 -14.67 -21.55 14.06
C GLU A 131 -14.65 -20.11 13.56
N VAL A 132 -13.87 -19.23 14.20
CA VAL A 132 -13.64 -17.86 13.76
C VAL A 132 -12.97 -17.85 12.38
N ILE A 133 -11.91 -18.64 12.19
CA ILE A 133 -11.23 -18.78 10.91
C ILE A 133 -12.21 -19.20 9.80
N LYS A 134 -13.06 -20.18 10.09
CA LYS A 134 -14.07 -20.65 9.11
C LYS A 134 -15.06 -19.55 8.75
N LYS A 135 -15.65 -18.87 9.75
CA LYS A 135 -16.60 -17.75 9.53
C LYS A 135 -15.98 -16.64 8.69
N LEU A 136 -14.75 -16.24 9.00
CA LEU A 136 -14.01 -15.21 8.25
C LEU A 136 -13.75 -15.66 6.79
N LYS A 137 -13.37 -16.93 6.57
CA LYS A 137 -13.17 -17.45 5.21
C LYS A 137 -14.48 -17.45 4.42
N ASP A 138 -15.56 -17.95 5.02
CA ASP A 138 -16.85 -18.07 4.37
C ASP A 138 -17.40 -16.71 3.93
N MET A 139 -17.14 -15.66 4.72
CA MET A 139 -17.55 -14.28 4.41
C MET A 139 -16.91 -13.74 3.12
N PHE A 140 -15.67 -14.11 2.84
CA PHE A 140 -14.90 -13.60 1.71
C PHE A 140 -14.73 -14.58 0.55
N LEU A 141 -15.45 -15.72 0.56
CA LEU A 141 -15.36 -16.75 -0.49
C LEU A 141 -15.68 -16.26 -1.91
N SER A 142 -16.58 -15.29 -2.04
CA SER A 142 -17.03 -14.77 -3.34
C SER A 142 -16.11 -13.67 -3.90
N ILE A 143 -15.06 -13.28 -3.16
CA ILE A 143 -14.16 -12.21 -3.56
C ILE A 143 -13.05 -12.79 -4.43
N ASP A 144 -12.84 -12.22 -5.62
CA ASP A 144 -11.85 -12.66 -6.61
C ASP A 144 -10.47 -12.00 -6.43
N LYS A 145 -10.27 -11.25 -5.34
CA LYS A 145 -9.00 -10.61 -4.98
C LYS A 145 -8.44 -11.21 -3.71
N GLY A 146 -7.11 -11.20 -3.58
CA GLY A 146 -6.45 -11.67 -2.37
C GLY A 146 -6.69 -10.74 -1.19
N LEU A 147 -6.81 -11.34 -0.01
CA LEU A 147 -6.98 -10.62 1.25
C LEU A 147 -6.11 -11.23 2.35
N ILE A 148 -5.61 -10.37 3.23
CA ILE A 148 -5.05 -10.78 4.52
C ILE A 148 -5.94 -10.20 5.62
N LEU A 149 -6.55 -11.07 6.42
CA LEU A 149 -7.30 -10.64 7.61
C LEU A 149 -6.35 -10.53 8.79
N ARG A 150 -6.29 -9.33 9.37
CA ARG A 150 -5.44 -9.04 10.53
C ARG A 150 -6.11 -9.52 11.82
N THR A 151 -5.35 -9.59 12.89
CA THR A 151 -5.86 -10.04 14.22
C THR A 151 -7.06 -9.22 14.68
N LYS A 152 -7.07 -7.91 14.42
CA LYS A 152 -8.18 -7.01 14.77
C LYS A 152 -9.51 -7.34 14.08
N SER A 153 -9.49 -8.09 12.96
CA SER A 153 -10.71 -8.47 12.23
C SER A 153 -11.65 -9.38 13.04
N VAL A 154 -11.12 -10.11 14.02
CA VAL A 154 -11.90 -11.05 14.86
C VAL A 154 -12.99 -10.33 15.67
N GLU A 155 -12.67 -9.13 16.14
CA GLU A 155 -13.55 -8.35 17.02
C GLU A 155 -14.56 -7.47 16.26
N LYS A 156 -14.49 -7.48 14.93
CA LYS A 156 -15.31 -6.59 14.10
C LYS A 156 -16.53 -7.30 13.55
N PRO A 157 -17.69 -6.60 13.48
CA PRO A 157 -18.86 -7.11 12.79
C PRO A 157 -18.57 -7.38 11.30
N PRO A 158 -19.24 -8.38 10.69
CA PRO A 158 -19.11 -8.69 9.27
C PRO A 158 -19.31 -7.48 8.35
N GLU A 159 -20.29 -6.64 8.66
CA GLU A 159 -20.65 -5.46 7.89
C GLU A 159 -19.47 -4.47 7.84
N THR A 160 -18.79 -4.26 8.96
CA THR A 160 -17.61 -3.38 9.07
C THR A 160 -16.46 -3.87 8.19
N LEU A 161 -16.22 -5.19 8.18
CA LEU A 161 -15.15 -5.78 7.35
C LEU A 161 -15.48 -5.69 5.86
N LEU A 162 -16.75 -5.90 5.48
CA LEU A 162 -17.20 -5.76 4.09
C LEU A 162 -17.15 -4.30 3.61
N GLU A 163 -17.49 -3.35 4.48
CA GLU A 163 -17.35 -1.92 4.16
C GLU A 163 -15.90 -1.52 3.97
N GLU A 164 -15.01 -2.02 4.85
CA GLU A 164 -13.57 -1.79 4.69
C GLU A 164 -13.05 -2.38 3.38
N TYR A 165 -13.44 -3.61 3.04
CA TYR A 165 -13.09 -4.21 1.75
C TYR A 165 -13.51 -3.33 0.57
N LYS A 166 -14.76 -2.83 0.56
CA LYS A 166 -15.26 -1.95 -0.51
C LYS A 166 -14.44 -0.66 -0.61
N LYS A 167 -14.01 -0.08 0.51
CA LYS A 167 -13.14 1.10 0.51
C LYS A 167 -11.77 0.79 -0.11
N LEU A 168 -11.16 -0.33 0.28
CA LEU A 168 -9.86 -0.76 -0.27
C LEU A 168 -9.97 -1.08 -1.78
N GLU A 169 -11.07 -1.69 -2.20
CA GLU A 169 -11.35 -1.96 -3.62
C GLU A 169 -11.54 -0.67 -4.42
N ALA A 170 -12.21 0.33 -3.85
CA ALA A 170 -12.36 1.64 -4.49
C ALA A 170 -11.00 2.34 -4.68
N ILE A 171 -10.09 2.20 -3.71
CA ILE A 171 -8.70 2.71 -3.83
C ILE A 171 -7.97 1.97 -4.96
N ASP A 172 -8.04 0.65 -5.05
CA ASP A 172 -7.44 -0.13 -6.13
C ASP A 172 -7.94 0.31 -7.51
N ASN A 173 -9.25 0.51 -7.63
CA ASN A 173 -9.86 0.97 -8.87
C ASN A 173 -9.40 2.38 -9.24
N GLN A 174 -9.23 3.27 -8.25
CA GLN A 174 -8.70 4.61 -8.47
C GLN A 174 -7.23 4.58 -8.91
N ILE A 175 -6.39 3.75 -8.30
CA ILE A 175 -4.99 3.54 -8.70
C ILE A 175 -4.92 3.10 -10.17
N LYS A 176 -5.72 2.12 -10.57
CA LYS A 176 -5.77 1.60 -11.94
C LYS A 176 -6.27 2.63 -12.95
N LYS A 177 -7.22 3.46 -12.55
CA LYS A 177 -7.71 4.58 -13.35
C LYS A 177 -6.64 5.65 -13.52
N ASP A 178 -6.02 6.09 -12.43
CA ASP A 178 -4.97 7.10 -12.43
C ASP A 178 -3.74 6.66 -13.22
N PHE A 179 -3.39 5.38 -13.17
CA PHE A 179 -2.33 4.80 -13.99
C PHE A 179 -2.55 5.00 -15.50
N LYS A 180 -3.81 4.89 -15.95
CA LYS A 180 -4.17 5.04 -17.37
C LYS A 180 -4.30 6.50 -17.80
N GLU A 181 -4.87 7.34 -16.93
CA GLU A 181 -5.34 8.67 -17.31
C GLU A 181 -4.38 9.80 -16.90
N LYS A 182 -3.58 9.60 -15.84
CA LYS A 182 -2.72 10.67 -15.30
C LYS A 182 -1.26 10.53 -15.69
N ASN A 183 -0.60 11.68 -15.83
CA ASN A 183 0.86 11.77 -16.00
C ASN A 183 1.60 11.93 -14.65
N THR A 184 0.95 11.58 -13.54
CA THR A 184 1.61 11.61 -12.23
C THR A 184 2.38 10.31 -12.00
N THR A 185 3.51 10.40 -11.30
CA THR A 185 4.27 9.22 -10.87
C THR A 185 3.67 8.61 -9.61
N LEU A 186 3.31 9.40 -8.59
CA LEU A 186 2.69 8.92 -7.35
C LEU A 186 1.19 8.63 -7.59
N LEU A 187 0.78 7.37 -7.48
CA LEU A 187 -0.60 6.90 -7.62
C LEU A 187 -1.30 6.78 -6.26
N TYR A 188 -0.58 6.37 -5.23
CA TYR A 188 -1.13 6.21 -3.88
C TYR A 188 -0.07 6.45 -2.82
N ASP A 189 -0.36 7.35 -1.90
CA ASP A 189 0.47 7.63 -0.73
C ASP A 189 -0.02 6.80 0.46
N ASN A 190 0.74 5.75 0.82
CA ASN A 190 0.37 4.85 1.90
C ASN A 190 0.50 5.50 3.29
N ASN A 191 1.34 6.50 3.42
CA ASN A 191 1.75 7.10 4.69
C ASN A 191 1.11 8.46 4.97
N SER A 192 0.23 8.97 4.07
CA SER A 192 -0.46 10.23 4.30
C SER A 192 -1.42 10.13 5.48
N ILE A 193 -1.28 11.03 6.45
CA ILE A 193 -2.19 11.17 7.60
C ILE A 193 -3.54 11.80 7.23
N LEU A 194 -3.69 12.24 5.98
CA LEU A 194 -4.88 12.95 5.47
C LEU A 194 -5.75 12.05 4.56
N LYS A 195 -5.79 10.76 4.85
CA LYS A 195 -6.65 9.78 4.15
C LYS A 195 -8.08 9.79 4.65
#